data_78934572e1792aea3b125c43a3ed1292
#
_entry.id   78934572e1792aea3b125c43a3ed1292
#
_cell.length_a   1.000
_cell.length_b   1.000
_cell.length_c   1.000
_cell.angle_alpha   90.00
_cell.angle_beta   90.00
_cell.angle_gamma   90.00
#
_symmetry.space_group_name_H-M   'P 1'
#
loop_
_entity.id
_entity.type
_entity.pdbx_description
1 polymer ?
#
loop_
_entity_poly.entity_id
_entity_poly.type
_entity_poly.pdbx_seq_one_letter_code
_entity_poly.pdbx_strand_id
1 'polypeptide(L)'
;MNLKLISCEIFYREMCAAVAHSPHRVDITFLPKGLHDLPPGQMPVKMQEAIDAVDGTYDAILLGYGLCNNGLAGVRARNCPLILPRAHDCITLFLGGRDRYREYFDTHPGTYFLTSGWLERGETSGDLAELSVQAQLGMNLTLQEMVEQYGEDNAEYLYETLCQGTRNYSHFAWIPMGVEPPGMEQTARQKAGERGWSFETVPGDMTLIRKLVNGGWNEKEFLTVPPGSAVKAAYDGSIVAGIQ
;
A
#
# COMPACT_ATOMS: atom_id res chain seq x y z
N MET A 1 0.61 -23.43 12.17
CA MET A 1 -0.39 -23.24 11.10
C MET A 1 0.31 -23.25 9.76
N ASN A 2 -0.45 -23.59 8.70
CA ASN A 2 -0.04 -23.46 7.31
C ASN A 2 -0.76 -22.23 6.73
N LEU A 3 -0.06 -21.16 6.42
CA LEU A 3 -0.62 -19.86 6.07
C LEU A 3 -0.22 -19.45 4.65
N LYS A 4 -1.12 -18.80 3.94
CA LYS A 4 -0.83 -18.13 2.68
C LYS A 4 -0.83 -16.63 2.90
N LEU A 5 0.25 -15.94 2.55
CA LEU A 5 0.34 -14.49 2.58
C LEU A 5 0.27 -13.96 1.14
N ILE A 6 -0.71 -13.10 0.87
CA ILE A 6 -0.80 -12.28 -0.35
C ILE A 6 -0.53 -10.84 0.06
N SER A 7 0.55 -10.26 -0.44
CA SER A 7 1.01 -8.94 0.01
C SER A 7 1.34 -8.02 -1.16
N CYS A 8 1.20 -6.71 -0.93
CA CYS A 8 1.76 -5.72 -1.83
C CYS A 8 3.28 -5.84 -1.86
N GLU A 9 3.87 -5.81 -3.06
CA GLU A 9 5.33 -5.90 -3.23
C GLU A 9 6.11 -4.77 -2.55
N ILE A 10 5.42 -3.67 -2.16
CA ILE A 10 6.03 -2.58 -1.41
C ILE A 10 6.58 -3.03 -0.04
N PHE A 11 6.02 -4.12 0.50
CA PHE A 11 6.43 -4.76 1.75
C PHE A 11 7.39 -5.92 1.55
N TYR A 12 8.03 -6.04 0.38
CA TYR A 12 8.83 -7.22 0.05
C TYR A 12 9.83 -7.57 1.16
N ARG A 13 10.63 -6.61 1.60
CA ARG A 13 11.66 -6.83 2.62
C ARG A 13 11.06 -7.14 3.98
N GLU A 14 10.09 -6.35 4.38
CA GLU A 14 9.42 -6.46 5.68
C GLU A 14 8.70 -7.80 5.83
N MET A 15 7.94 -8.21 4.80
CA MET A 15 7.21 -9.49 4.83
C MET A 15 8.17 -10.68 4.77
N CYS A 16 9.20 -10.66 3.92
CA CYS A 16 10.22 -11.71 3.89
C CYS A 16 10.94 -11.84 5.25
N ALA A 17 11.34 -10.72 5.86
CA ALA A 17 11.99 -10.73 7.17
C ALA A 17 11.05 -11.25 8.27
N ALA A 18 9.78 -10.83 8.28
CA ALA A 18 8.81 -11.28 9.25
C ALA A 18 8.51 -12.79 9.10
N VAL A 19 8.32 -13.26 7.86
CA VAL A 19 8.06 -14.68 7.57
C VAL A 19 9.25 -15.56 7.92
N ALA A 20 10.49 -15.11 7.68
CA ALA A 20 11.69 -15.86 8.06
C ALA A 20 11.78 -16.17 9.57
N HIS A 21 11.12 -15.37 10.40
CA HIS A 21 11.07 -15.54 11.86
C HIS A 21 9.70 -16.01 12.37
N SER A 22 8.75 -16.31 11.49
CA SER A 22 7.43 -16.79 11.90
C SER A 22 7.52 -18.22 12.47
N PRO A 23 6.78 -18.55 13.56
CA PRO A 23 6.64 -19.91 14.06
C PRO A 23 5.73 -20.78 13.15
N HIS A 24 5.19 -20.21 12.08
CA HIS A 24 4.26 -20.84 11.16
C HIS A 24 4.91 -21.06 9.80
N ARG A 25 4.43 -22.05 9.05
CA ARG A 25 4.75 -22.14 7.63
C ARG A 25 3.94 -21.08 6.89
N VAL A 26 4.61 -20.18 6.19
CA VAL A 26 3.97 -19.08 5.44
C VAL A 26 4.48 -19.08 4.01
N ASP A 27 3.59 -19.37 3.06
CA ASP A 27 3.91 -19.28 1.64
C ASP A 27 3.48 -17.90 1.11
N ILE A 28 4.40 -17.14 0.49
CA ILE A 28 4.18 -15.74 0.09
C ILE A 28 3.88 -15.63 -1.41
N THR A 29 2.94 -14.75 -1.76
CA THR A 29 2.77 -14.20 -3.11
C THR A 29 2.75 -12.69 -3.01
N PHE A 30 3.56 -12.01 -3.83
CA PHE A 30 3.54 -10.57 -3.96
C PHE A 30 2.75 -10.14 -5.19
N LEU A 31 1.91 -9.11 -5.04
CA LEU A 31 1.22 -8.47 -6.13
C LEU A 31 1.79 -7.07 -6.37
N PRO A 32 1.71 -6.55 -7.62
CA PRO A 32 2.24 -5.24 -7.96
C PRO A 32 1.67 -4.11 -7.09
N LYS A 33 2.50 -3.17 -6.70
CA LYS A 33 2.11 -2.02 -5.86
C LYS A 33 1.09 -1.09 -6.53
N GLY A 34 1.09 -1.01 -7.85
CA GLY A 34 0.20 -0.15 -8.63
C GLY A 34 -1.27 -0.59 -8.66
N LEU A 35 -1.65 -1.68 -7.98
CA LEU A 35 -3.04 -2.14 -7.97
C LEU A 35 -4.02 -1.08 -7.42
N HIS A 36 -3.61 -0.26 -6.45
CA HIS A 36 -4.46 0.78 -5.86
C HIS A 36 -4.63 2.01 -6.77
N ASP A 37 -3.82 2.14 -7.82
CA ASP A 37 -3.90 3.20 -8.82
C ASP A 37 -4.80 2.83 -10.01
N LEU A 38 -5.24 1.58 -10.07
CA LEU A 38 -6.17 1.12 -11.10
C LEU A 38 -7.54 1.81 -10.94
N PRO A 39 -8.32 1.91 -12.04
CA PRO A 39 -9.69 2.40 -11.99
C PRO A 39 -10.54 1.73 -10.90
N PRO A 40 -11.51 2.45 -10.32
CA PRO A 40 -12.37 1.91 -9.26
C PRO A 40 -12.96 0.56 -9.60
N GLY A 41 -12.89 -0.39 -8.65
CA GLY A 41 -13.41 -1.75 -8.81
C GLY A 41 -12.43 -2.75 -9.43
N GLN A 42 -11.31 -2.33 -10.01
CA GLN A 42 -10.35 -3.27 -10.61
C GLN A 42 -9.44 -3.95 -9.56
N MET A 43 -9.00 -3.23 -8.54
CA MET A 43 -8.17 -3.82 -7.48
C MET A 43 -8.86 -4.98 -6.74
N PRO A 44 -10.16 -4.89 -6.34
CA PRO A 44 -10.85 -6.02 -5.72
C PRO A 44 -10.92 -7.26 -6.62
N VAL A 45 -11.08 -7.07 -7.94
CA VAL A 45 -11.09 -8.18 -8.92
C VAL A 45 -9.72 -8.87 -8.94
N LYS A 46 -8.62 -8.10 -9.06
CA LYS A 46 -7.26 -8.65 -9.05
C LYS A 46 -6.91 -9.33 -7.74
N MET A 47 -7.36 -8.78 -6.62
CA MET A 47 -7.19 -9.40 -5.32
C MET A 47 -7.97 -10.71 -5.23
N GLN A 48 -9.21 -10.75 -5.72
CA GLN A 48 -10.02 -11.97 -5.74
C GLN A 48 -9.41 -13.04 -6.64
N GLU A 49 -8.91 -12.67 -7.83
CA GLU A 49 -8.19 -13.60 -8.71
C GLU A 49 -7.00 -14.25 -7.99
N ALA A 50 -6.23 -13.45 -7.24
CA ALA A 50 -5.09 -13.96 -6.48
C ALA A 50 -5.50 -14.89 -5.33
N ILE A 51 -6.62 -14.62 -4.67
CA ILE A 51 -7.18 -15.48 -3.62
C ILE A 51 -7.71 -16.78 -4.23
N ASP A 52 -8.42 -16.69 -5.35
CA ASP A 52 -9.01 -17.83 -6.03
C ASP A 52 -7.96 -18.77 -6.66
N ALA A 53 -6.78 -18.22 -6.98
CA ALA A 53 -5.64 -18.98 -7.50
C ALA A 53 -4.81 -19.68 -6.40
N VAL A 54 -5.18 -19.55 -5.12
CA VAL A 54 -4.47 -20.22 -4.04
C VAL A 54 -4.75 -21.72 -4.08
N ASP A 55 -3.71 -22.48 -4.46
CA ASP A 55 -3.74 -23.94 -4.43
C ASP A 55 -3.32 -24.47 -3.05
N GLY A 56 -3.92 -25.58 -2.65
CA GLY A 56 -3.57 -26.29 -1.42
C GLY A 56 -4.45 -25.93 -0.24
N THR A 57 -4.13 -26.54 0.89
CA THR A 57 -4.88 -26.38 2.15
C THR A 57 -4.14 -25.47 3.07
N TYR A 58 -4.73 -24.31 3.35
CA TYR A 58 -4.21 -23.34 4.32
C TYR A 58 -5.21 -23.15 5.46
N ASP A 59 -4.69 -22.87 6.65
CA ASP A 59 -5.50 -22.55 7.83
C ASP A 59 -6.09 -21.13 7.71
N ALA A 60 -5.39 -20.22 7.03
CA ALA A 60 -5.86 -18.87 6.71
C ALA A 60 -5.07 -18.27 5.52
N ILE A 61 -5.70 -17.32 4.82
CA ILE A 61 -5.03 -16.42 3.88
C ILE A 61 -4.86 -15.06 4.56
N LEU A 62 -3.61 -14.59 4.63
CA LEU A 62 -3.23 -13.30 5.18
C LEU A 62 -3.15 -12.28 4.05
N LEU A 63 -3.75 -11.10 4.23
CA LEU A 63 -3.65 -10.01 3.27
C LEU A 63 -2.71 -8.93 3.83
N GLY A 64 -1.51 -8.80 3.25
CA GLY A 64 -0.53 -7.76 3.56
C GLY A 64 -0.88 -6.45 2.84
N TYR A 65 -2.06 -5.90 3.16
CA TYR A 65 -2.66 -4.70 2.55
C TYR A 65 -3.40 -3.88 3.60
N GLY A 66 -3.47 -2.56 3.39
CA GLY A 66 -4.52 -1.73 3.95
C GLY A 66 -5.78 -1.77 3.09
N LEU A 67 -6.79 -0.97 3.42
CA LEU A 67 -8.01 -0.80 2.62
C LEU A 67 -7.70 -0.22 1.22
N CYS A 68 -6.66 0.65 1.13
CA CYS A 68 -6.08 1.17 -0.11
C CYS A 68 -7.16 1.63 -1.11
N ASN A 69 -7.76 2.79 -0.84
CA ASN A 69 -8.81 3.37 -1.69
C ASN A 69 -10.00 2.42 -1.95
N ASN A 70 -10.46 1.71 -0.90
CA ASN A 70 -11.50 0.67 -0.97
C ASN A 70 -11.12 -0.57 -1.81
N GLY A 71 -9.85 -0.75 -2.13
CA GLY A 71 -9.37 -1.84 -2.99
C GLY A 71 -9.57 -3.25 -2.43
N LEU A 72 -9.91 -3.40 -1.15
CA LEU A 72 -10.30 -4.68 -0.55
C LEU A 72 -11.82 -4.86 -0.38
N ALA A 73 -12.62 -3.82 -0.65
CA ALA A 73 -14.07 -3.91 -0.50
C ALA A 73 -14.67 -4.89 -1.52
N GLY A 74 -15.47 -5.84 -1.05
CA GLY A 74 -16.09 -6.89 -1.87
C GLY A 74 -15.26 -8.18 -2.01
N VAL A 75 -14.00 -8.19 -1.58
CA VAL A 75 -13.15 -9.39 -1.59
C VAL A 75 -13.73 -10.44 -0.63
N ARG A 76 -13.82 -11.69 -1.09
CA ARG A 76 -14.49 -12.80 -0.40
C ARG A 76 -13.51 -13.86 0.10
N ALA A 77 -13.73 -14.31 1.32
CA ALA A 77 -13.12 -15.54 1.81
C ALA A 77 -13.75 -16.77 1.12
N ARG A 78 -12.91 -17.70 0.69
CA ARG A 78 -13.34 -18.95 0.04
C ARG A 78 -13.35 -20.10 1.04
N ASN A 79 -12.37 -20.98 0.97
CA ASN A 79 -12.31 -22.23 1.74
C ASN A 79 -11.73 -22.04 3.15
N CYS A 80 -11.02 -20.96 3.38
CA CYS A 80 -10.44 -20.62 4.69
C CYS A 80 -10.64 -19.12 4.98
N PRO A 81 -10.49 -18.68 6.23
CA PRO A 81 -10.65 -17.28 6.59
C PRO A 81 -9.59 -16.37 5.94
N LEU A 82 -9.99 -15.13 5.63
CA LEU A 82 -9.06 -14.06 5.31
C LEU A 82 -8.74 -13.28 6.58
N ILE A 83 -7.46 -12.96 6.77
CA ILE A 83 -6.99 -12.11 7.87
C ILE A 83 -6.34 -10.87 7.27
N LEU A 84 -6.81 -9.70 7.67
CA LEU A 84 -6.26 -8.44 7.17
C LEU A 84 -6.14 -7.40 8.29
N PRO A 85 -5.12 -6.51 8.23
CA PRO A 85 -4.98 -5.43 9.19
C PRO A 85 -6.13 -4.42 9.04
N ARG A 86 -6.55 -3.83 10.17
CA ARG A 86 -7.45 -2.67 10.18
C ARG A 86 -6.64 -1.41 9.89
N ALA A 87 -6.30 -1.23 8.62
CA ALA A 87 -5.43 -0.18 8.13
C ALA A 87 -6.06 0.57 6.96
N HIS A 88 -5.96 1.89 6.93
CA HIS A 88 -6.43 2.69 5.79
C HIS A 88 -5.57 2.44 4.54
N ASP A 89 -4.26 2.38 4.73
CA ASP A 89 -3.27 2.24 3.67
C ASP A 89 -1.99 1.54 4.17
N CYS A 90 -1.01 1.42 3.31
CA CYS A 90 0.28 0.80 3.61
C CYS A 90 1.08 1.56 4.68
N ILE A 91 0.95 2.89 4.79
CA ILE A 91 1.68 3.68 5.80
C ILE A 91 1.26 3.27 7.20
N THR A 92 -0.01 2.94 7.40
CA THR A 92 -0.50 2.39 8.68
C THR A 92 0.28 1.14 9.11
N LEU A 93 0.62 0.24 8.16
CA LEU A 93 1.40 -0.96 8.45
C LEU A 93 2.85 -0.63 8.77
N PHE A 94 3.47 0.30 8.03
CA PHE A 94 4.84 0.75 8.27
C PHE A 94 5.00 1.48 9.62
N LEU A 95 3.99 2.21 10.05
CA LEU A 95 3.98 2.89 11.34
C LEU A 95 3.53 1.99 12.50
N GLY A 96 3.17 0.72 12.24
CA GLY A 96 2.82 -0.27 13.25
C GLY A 96 1.41 -0.17 13.80
N GLY A 97 0.56 0.74 13.29
CA GLY A 97 -0.84 0.83 13.67
C GLY A 97 -1.49 2.17 13.35
N ARG A 98 -2.83 2.16 13.39
CA ARG A 98 -3.68 3.29 12.99
C ARG A 98 -3.59 4.50 13.94
N ASP A 99 -3.36 4.27 15.23
CA ASP A 99 -3.34 5.36 16.21
C ASP A 99 -2.11 6.25 15.95
N ARG A 100 -0.94 5.63 15.72
CA ARG A 100 0.29 6.33 15.37
C ARG A 100 0.22 6.99 13.98
N TYR A 101 -0.41 6.32 13.02
CA TYR A 101 -0.65 6.91 11.70
C TYR A 101 -1.47 8.19 11.80
N ARG A 102 -2.58 8.16 12.55
CA ARG A 102 -3.45 9.34 12.75
C ARG A 102 -2.71 10.48 13.43
N GLU A 103 -2.02 10.19 14.54
CA GLU A 103 -1.25 11.20 15.28
C GLU A 103 -0.22 11.91 14.39
N TYR A 104 0.50 11.14 13.57
CA TYR A 104 1.47 11.71 12.64
C TYR A 104 0.79 12.52 11.53
N PHE A 105 -0.24 11.96 10.88
CA PHE A 105 -0.93 12.59 9.76
C PHE A 105 -1.61 13.90 10.14
N ASP A 106 -2.26 13.94 11.31
CA ASP A 106 -2.96 15.14 11.80
C ASP A 106 -2.01 16.30 12.09
N THR A 107 -0.74 16.02 12.40
CA THR A 107 0.27 17.02 12.74
C THR A 107 1.20 17.39 11.59
N HIS A 108 1.26 16.58 10.52
CA HIS A 108 2.17 16.75 9.38
C HIS A 108 1.44 16.69 8.04
N PRO A 109 0.53 17.65 7.74
CA PRO A 109 -0.14 17.69 6.44
C PRO A 109 0.89 17.93 5.32
N GLY A 110 0.65 17.37 4.14
CA GLY A 110 1.56 17.53 3.00
C GLY A 110 2.84 16.71 3.10
N THR A 111 2.82 15.61 3.85
CA THR A 111 3.92 14.67 3.95
C THR A 111 3.86 13.61 2.85
N TYR A 112 4.97 13.42 2.16
CA TYR A 112 5.20 12.32 1.23
C TYR A 112 6.03 11.23 1.94
N PHE A 113 5.43 10.08 2.15
CA PHE A 113 6.10 8.96 2.82
C PHE A 113 6.93 8.14 1.84
N LEU A 114 8.11 7.73 2.29
CA LEU A 114 9.04 6.93 1.51
C LEU A 114 9.62 5.79 2.36
N THR A 115 9.65 4.59 1.80
CA THR A 115 10.29 3.41 2.39
C THR A 115 11.22 2.74 1.38
N SER A 116 11.92 1.69 1.79
CA SER A 116 12.73 0.84 0.90
C SER A 116 11.93 0.34 -0.30
N GLY A 117 10.68 -0.05 -0.08
CA GLY A 117 9.81 -0.56 -1.13
C GLY A 117 9.58 0.44 -2.27
N TRP A 118 9.34 1.73 -1.97
CA TRP A 118 9.22 2.77 -3.00
C TRP A 118 10.54 3.08 -3.69
N LEU A 119 11.66 3.05 -2.96
CA LEU A 119 12.96 3.26 -3.58
C LEU A 119 13.34 2.16 -4.56
N GLU A 120 12.98 0.91 -4.25
CA GLU A 120 13.31 -0.26 -5.07
C GLU A 120 12.34 -0.51 -6.22
N ARG A 121 11.04 -0.22 -6.01
CA ARG A 121 9.98 -0.49 -6.99
C ARG A 121 9.53 0.75 -7.77
N GLY A 122 10.20 1.88 -7.54
CA GLY A 122 9.85 3.16 -8.14
C GLY A 122 8.69 3.86 -7.44
N GLU A 123 8.54 5.14 -7.69
CA GLU A 123 7.51 5.99 -7.08
C GLU A 123 6.17 5.98 -7.84
N THR A 124 6.18 5.53 -9.09
CA THR A 124 4.98 5.37 -9.93
C THR A 124 4.32 4.02 -9.73
N SER A 125 3.21 3.77 -10.43
CA SER A 125 2.44 2.51 -10.37
C SER A 125 3.21 1.27 -10.91
N GLY A 126 4.50 1.40 -11.25
CA GLY A 126 5.33 0.30 -11.76
C GLY A 126 4.79 -0.25 -13.08
N ASP A 127 4.73 -1.58 -13.21
CA ASP A 127 4.24 -2.27 -14.41
C ASP A 127 2.78 -1.98 -14.77
N LEU A 128 2.02 -1.39 -13.84
CA LEU A 128 0.62 -1.00 -14.03
C LEU A 128 0.46 0.50 -14.32
N ALA A 129 1.55 1.25 -14.53
CA ALA A 129 1.51 2.70 -14.69
C ALA A 129 0.57 3.16 -15.83
N GLU A 130 0.61 2.47 -16.97
CA GLU A 130 -0.23 2.79 -18.13
C GLU A 130 -1.73 2.52 -17.90
N LEU A 131 -2.05 1.62 -16.98
CA LEU A 131 -3.42 1.27 -16.62
C LEU A 131 -3.97 2.11 -15.45
N SER A 132 -3.13 2.94 -14.84
CA SER A 132 -3.50 3.78 -13.70
C SER A 132 -4.50 4.87 -14.09
N VAL A 133 -5.29 5.32 -13.12
CA VAL A 133 -6.19 6.48 -13.31
C VAL A 133 -5.40 7.72 -13.72
N GLN A 134 -4.20 7.91 -13.16
CA GLN A 134 -3.32 9.01 -13.48
C GLN A 134 -2.93 9.02 -14.96
N ALA A 135 -2.56 7.86 -15.52
CA ALA A 135 -2.24 7.74 -16.95
C ALA A 135 -3.47 7.97 -17.83
N GLN A 136 -4.62 7.39 -17.46
CA GLN A 136 -5.86 7.56 -18.22
C GLN A 136 -6.36 9.01 -18.26
N LEU A 137 -6.08 9.79 -17.21
CA LEU A 137 -6.42 11.22 -17.13
C LEU A 137 -5.30 12.12 -17.67
N GLY A 138 -4.21 11.56 -18.20
CA GLY A 138 -3.08 12.34 -18.72
C GLY A 138 -2.26 13.05 -17.64
N MET A 139 -2.40 12.68 -16.36
CA MET A 139 -1.69 13.31 -15.24
C MET A 139 -0.17 13.03 -15.25
N ASN A 140 0.27 12.05 -16.04
CA ASN A 140 1.68 11.67 -16.18
C ASN A 140 2.36 12.30 -17.39
N LEU A 141 1.62 13.10 -18.19
CA LEU A 141 2.15 13.76 -19.37
C LEU A 141 3.10 14.91 -19.00
N THR A 142 4.14 15.08 -19.80
CA THR A 142 4.98 16.28 -19.76
C THR A 142 4.25 17.45 -20.39
N LEU A 143 4.70 18.68 -20.12
CA LEU A 143 4.12 19.87 -20.76
C LEU A 143 4.20 19.78 -22.29
N GLN A 144 5.29 19.23 -22.84
CA GLN A 144 5.46 19.08 -24.29
C GLN A 144 4.43 18.09 -24.86
N GLU A 145 4.21 16.96 -24.24
CA GLU A 145 3.17 15.98 -24.64
C GLU A 145 1.76 16.57 -24.52
N MET A 146 1.53 17.41 -23.49
CA MET A 146 0.26 18.16 -23.37
C MET A 146 0.09 19.16 -24.53
N VAL A 147 1.14 19.87 -24.93
CA VAL A 147 1.10 20.77 -26.11
C VAL A 147 0.78 20.00 -27.37
N GLU A 148 1.41 18.85 -27.59
CA GLU A 148 1.17 18.02 -28.76
C GLU A 148 -0.28 17.49 -28.82
N GLN A 149 -0.85 17.16 -27.64
CA GLN A 149 -2.18 16.56 -27.56
C GLN A 149 -3.34 17.59 -27.52
N TYR A 150 -3.14 18.73 -26.84
CA TYR A 150 -4.22 19.69 -26.53
C TYR A 150 -3.98 21.09 -27.09
N GLY A 151 -2.83 21.35 -27.73
CA GLY A 151 -2.42 22.66 -28.25
C GLY A 151 -1.86 23.59 -27.16
N GLU A 152 -1.05 24.58 -27.60
CA GLU A 152 -0.34 25.51 -26.70
C GLU A 152 -1.28 26.25 -25.74
N ASP A 153 -2.44 26.72 -26.24
CA ASP A 153 -3.37 27.53 -25.46
C ASP A 153 -3.97 26.83 -24.25
N ASN A 154 -4.09 25.48 -24.29
CA ASN A 154 -4.70 24.68 -23.24
C ASN A 154 -3.66 23.90 -22.40
N ALA A 155 -2.49 23.62 -22.96
CA ALA A 155 -1.51 22.73 -22.37
C ALA A 155 -0.99 23.20 -21.01
N GLU A 156 -0.69 24.49 -20.88
CA GLU A 156 -0.17 25.07 -19.64
C GLU A 156 -1.20 24.95 -18.50
N TYR A 157 -2.45 25.31 -18.76
CA TYR A 157 -3.53 25.20 -17.79
C TYR A 157 -3.81 23.74 -17.38
N LEU A 158 -3.86 22.82 -18.36
CA LEU A 158 -4.08 21.40 -18.10
C LEU A 158 -2.90 20.80 -17.33
N TYR A 159 -1.68 21.11 -17.70
CA TYR A 159 -0.47 20.65 -17.01
C TYR A 159 -0.45 21.13 -15.55
N GLU A 160 -0.71 22.41 -15.31
CA GLU A 160 -0.80 22.97 -13.98
C GLU A 160 -1.92 22.34 -13.13
N THR A 161 -3.05 22.01 -13.75
CA THR A 161 -4.22 21.47 -13.06
C THR A 161 -4.10 19.97 -12.79
N LEU A 162 -3.58 19.19 -13.74
CA LEU A 162 -3.60 17.73 -13.70
C LEU A 162 -2.25 17.11 -13.32
N CYS A 163 -1.13 17.66 -13.81
CA CYS A 163 0.18 17.03 -13.70
C CYS A 163 1.00 17.47 -12.48
N GLN A 164 0.51 18.43 -11.71
CA GLN A 164 1.19 18.89 -10.49
C GLN A 164 0.64 18.21 -9.21
N GLY A 165 0.35 16.91 -9.28
CA GLY A 165 -0.18 16.15 -8.15
C GLY A 165 0.69 16.15 -6.89
N THR A 166 1.99 16.49 -7.02
CA THR A 166 2.91 16.65 -5.89
C THR A 166 2.98 18.07 -5.33
N ARG A 167 2.23 19.03 -5.87
CA ARG A 167 2.29 20.45 -5.47
C ARG A 167 1.95 20.71 -4.00
N ASN A 168 1.14 19.83 -3.42
CA ASN A 168 0.73 19.93 -2.02
C ASN A 168 1.71 19.25 -1.05
N TYR A 169 2.73 18.59 -1.56
CA TYR A 169 3.78 17.98 -0.76
C TYR A 169 4.96 18.95 -0.63
N SER A 170 5.49 19.04 0.58
CA SER A 170 6.66 19.87 0.88
C SER A 170 7.65 19.16 1.80
N HIS A 171 7.32 17.93 2.18
CA HIS A 171 8.01 17.21 3.22
C HIS A 171 8.13 15.73 2.88
N PHE A 172 9.36 15.18 2.93
CA PHE A 172 9.63 13.75 2.87
C PHE A 172 9.75 13.16 4.27
N ALA A 173 8.97 12.13 4.55
CA ALA A 173 9.13 11.27 5.71
C ALA A 173 9.72 9.92 5.28
N TRP A 174 10.98 9.70 5.58
CA TRP A 174 11.63 8.40 5.43
C TRP A 174 11.27 7.49 6.60
N ILE A 175 10.76 6.29 6.30
CA ILE A 175 10.38 5.30 7.32
C ILE A 175 11.34 4.11 7.24
N PRO A 176 12.44 4.09 8.03
CA PRO A 176 13.30 2.91 8.13
C PRO A 176 12.60 1.80 8.92
N MET A 177 12.62 0.59 8.37
CA MET A 177 12.03 -0.61 8.98
C MET A 177 13.07 -1.53 9.61
N GLY A 178 14.36 -1.22 9.45
CA GLY A 178 15.49 -2.02 9.95
C GLY A 178 15.78 -3.27 9.12
N VAL A 179 15.24 -3.34 7.90
CA VAL A 179 15.44 -4.45 6.94
C VAL A 179 16.00 -3.98 5.60
N GLU A 180 16.16 -2.70 5.43
CA GLU A 180 16.70 -2.07 4.24
C GLU A 180 18.23 -2.20 4.13
N PRO A 181 18.78 -2.27 2.91
CA PRO A 181 20.22 -2.18 2.68
C PRO A 181 20.80 -0.84 3.14
N PRO A 182 22.10 -0.81 3.48
CA PRO A 182 22.78 0.44 3.77
C PRO A 182 22.67 1.46 2.63
N GLY A 183 22.57 2.75 2.97
CA GLY A 183 22.58 3.86 2.01
C GLY A 183 21.19 4.28 1.50
N MET A 184 20.12 3.54 1.78
CA MET A 184 18.78 3.92 1.31
C MET A 184 18.27 5.24 1.91
N GLU A 185 18.55 5.54 3.17
CA GLU A 185 18.21 6.84 3.74
C GLU A 185 18.93 7.98 3.02
N GLN A 186 20.19 7.79 2.64
CA GLN A 186 20.92 8.80 1.88
C GLN A 186 20.29 9.03 0.51
N THR A 187 19.84 7.98 -0.16
CA THR A 187 19.10 8.08 -1.43
C THR A 187 17.79 8.82 -1.24
N ALA A 188 17.03 8.53 -0.19
CA ALA A 188 15.79 9.23 0.14
C ALA A 188 16.04 10.72 0.41
N ARG A 189 17.08 11.05 1.15
CA ARG A 189 17.50 12.44 1.46
C ARG A 189 17.91 13.21 0.20
N GLN A 190 18.63 12.55 -0.72
CA GLN A 190 18.98 13.14 -2.00
C GLN A 190 17.74 13.48 -2.81
N LYS A 191 16.77 12.58 -2.90
CA LYS A 191 15.49 12.82 -3.60
C LYS A 191 14.70 13.98 -3.01
N ALA A 192 14.70 14.14 -1.69
CA ALA A 192 14.09 15.29 -1.04
C ALA A 192 14.78 16.60 -1.46
N GLY A 193 16.12 16.62 -1.49
CA GLY A 193 16.91 17.76 -1.94
C GLY A 193 16.65 18.14 -3.41
N GLU A 194 16.55 17.16 -4.31
CA GLU A 194 16.25 17.37 -5.72
C GLU A 194 14.87 18.03 -5.93
N ARG A 195 13.91 17.78 -5.02
CA ARG A 195 12.57 18.40 -5.05
C ARG A 195 12.46 19.68 -4.24
N GLY A 196 13.52 20.07 -3.52
CA GLY A 196 13.50 21.22 -2.60
C GLY A 196 12.59 21.02 -1.38
N TRP A 197 12.31 19.77 -1.01
CA TRP A 197 11.45 19.43 0.12
C TRP A 197 12.27 19.22 1.40
N SER A 198 11.66 19.49 2.53
CA SER A 198 12.24 19.13 3.84
C SER A 198 12.27 17.60 4.00
N PHE A 199 13.14 17.11 4.87
CA PHE A 199 13.35 15.68 5.09
C PHE A 199 13.36 15.37 6.58
N GLU A 200 12.64 14.33 6.98
CA GLU A 200 12.76 13.76 8.31
C GLU A 200 12.79 12.22 8.26
N THR A 201 13.26 11.63 9.34
CA THR A 201 13.24 10.19 9.55
C THR A 201 12.20 9.86 10.61
N VAL A 202 11.18 9.09 10.23
CA VAL A 202 10.11 8.64 11.12
C VAL A 202 10.35 7.15 11.39
N PRO A 203 10.69 6.73 12.61
CA PRO A 203 10.98 5.32 12.89
C PRO A 203 9.80 4.42 12.50
N GLY A 204 10.04 3.41 11.69
CA GLY A 204 9.05 2.38 11.38
C GLY A 204 8.83 1.41 12.54
N ASP A 205 7.75 0.61 12.45
CA ASP A 205 7.41 -0.39 13.44
C ASP A 205 6.92 -1.68 12.77
N MET A 206 7.69 -2.75 12.93
CA MET A 206 7.39 -4.08 12.39
C MET A 206 6.29 -4.85 13.17
N THR A 207 5.76 -4.28 14.26
CA THR A 207 4.87 -5.00 15.19
C THR A 207 3.61 -5.51 14.50
N LEU A 208 2.93 -4.68 13.72
CA LEU A 208 1.69 -5.07 13.02
C LEU A 208 1.96 -6.14 11.95
N ILE A 209 3.05 -6.00 11.21
CA ILE A 209 3.49 -6.96 10.19
C ILE A 209 3.85 -8.32 10.84
N ARG A 210 4.61 -8.29 11.94
CA ARG A 210 4.94 -9.51 12.68
C ARG A 210 3.70 -10.19 13.28
N LYS A 211 2.77 -9.44 13.85
CA LYS A 211 1.49 -9.99 14.35
C LYS A 211 0.69 -10.66 13.24
N LEU A 212 0.67 -10.09 12.03
CA LEU A 212 -0.03 -10.68 10.88
C LEU A 212 0.48 -12.08 10.60
N VAL A 213 1.79 -12.28 10.47
CA VAL A 213 2.40 -13.57 10.08
C VAL A 213 2.58 -14.55 11.24
N ASN A 214 2.47 -14.08 12.49
CA ASN A 214 2.67 -14.89 13.69
C ASN A 214 1.37 -15.33 14.37
N GLY A 215 0.19 -15.05 13.80
CA GLY A 215 -1.08 -15.45 14.38
C GLY A 215 -1.59 -14.55 15.52
N GLY A 216 -1.00 -13.37 15.70
CA GLY A 216 -1.39 -12.42 16.76
C GLY A 216 -2.61 -11.56 16.40
N TRP A 217 -3.66 -12.16 15.85
CA TRP A 217 -4.81 -11.48 15.24
C TRP A 217 -5.86 -11.11 16.29
N ASN A 218 -5.64 -10.05 17.02
CA ASN A 218 -6.66 -9.49 17.88
C ASN A 218 -7.64 -8.61 17.08
N GLU A 219 -8.90 -8.56 17.51
CA GLU A 219 -9.99 -7.86 16.80
C GLU A 219 -9.81 -6.33 16.70
N LYS A 220 -9.00 -5.74 17.57
CA LYS A 220 -8.70 -4.30 17.53
C LYS A 220 -7.83 -3.94 16.33
N GLU A 221 -6.88 -4.81 15.97
CA GLU A 221 -5.87 -4.56 14.95
C GLU A 221 -6.15 -5.31 13.64
N PHE A 222 -6.89 -6.41 13.69
CA PHE A 222 -7.17 -7.27 12.54
C PHE A 222 -8.64 -7.55 12.36
N LEU A 223 -9.04 -7.75 11.11
CA LEU A 223 -10.32 -8.33 10.73
C LEU A 223 -10.11 -9.78 10.32
N THR A 224 -10.89 -10.68 10.90
CA THR A 224 -11.05 -12.07 10.43
C THR A 224 -12.35 -12.16 9.64
N VAL A 225 -12.24 -12.50 8.36
CA VAL A 225 -13.39 -12.73 7.46
C VAL A 225 -13.59 -14.23 7.33
N PRO A 226 -14.66 -14.81 7.88
CA PRO A 226 -14.90 -16.23 7.78
C PRO A 226 -15.23 -16.67 6.35
N PRO A 227 -15.04 -17.97 6.01
CA PRO A 227 -15.41 -18.51 4.71
C PRO A 227 -16.85 -18.14 4.31
N GLY A 228 -17.04 -17.76 3.04
CA GLY A 228 -18.33 -17.33 2.49
C GLY A 228 -18.67 -15.86 2.70
N SER A 229 -17.95 -15.16 3.60
CA SER A 229 -18.15 -13.73 3.88
C SER A 229 -17.23 -12.85 3.03
N ALA A 230 -17.53 -11.56 2.99
CA ALA A 230 -16.78 -10.56 2.23
C ALA A 230 -16.27 -9.42 3.13
N VAL A 231 -15.23 -8.74 2.65
CA VAL A 231 -14.72 -7.50 3.23
C VAL A 231 -15.64 -6.34 2.83
N LYS A 232 -15.98 -5.48 3.79
CA LYS A 232 -16.67 -4.20 3.58
C LYS A 232 -15.83 -3.07 4.15
N ALA A 233 -15.77 -1.95 3.45
CA ALA A 233 -15.25 -0.71 4.02
C ALA A 233 -16.17 -0.24 5.16
N ALA A 234 -15.58 0.18 6.27
CA ALA A 234 -16.28 0.79 7.38
C ALA A 234 -15.78 2.24 7.55
N TYR A 235 -16.73 3.15 7.71
CA TYR A 235 -16.44 4.59 7.83
C TYR A 235 -16.36 5.05 9.30
N ASP A 236 -16.01 4.12 10.17
CA ASP A 236 -15.75 4.34 11.57
C ASP A 236 -14.31 3.92 11.93
N GLY A 237 -13.98 3.95 13.21
CA GLY A 237 -12.66 3.55 13.69
C GLY A 237 -12.27 2.08 13.41
N SER A 238 -13.16 1.24 12.86
CA SER A 238 -12.85 -0.16 12.51
C SER A 238 -12.22 -0.30 11.12
N ILE A 239 -12.38 0.69 10.23
CA ILE A 239 -11.83 0.79 8.86
C ILE A 239 -12.40 -0.28 7.93
N VAL A 240 -12.45 -1.54 8.35
CA VAL A 240 -12.96 -2.70 7.60
C VAL A 240 -13.87 -3.55 8.47
N ALA A 241 -14.90 -4.12 7.86
CA ALA A 241 -15.85 -5.04 8.50
C ALA A 241 -16.09 -6.27 7.62
N GLY A 242 -16.54 -7.38 8.22
CA GLY A 242 -17.01 -8.55 7.48
C GLY A 242 -18.52 -8.47 7.26
N ILE A 243 -18.98 -8.91 6.08
CA ILE A 243 -20.39 -9.09 5.75
C ILE A 243 -20.63 -10.49 5.20
N GLN A 244 -21.79 -11.06 5.54
CA GLN A 244 -22.27 -12.34 4.96
C GLN A 244 -22.78 -12.16 3.55
#